data_85cd2d5839728e0439309fc35fdfdd40
#
_entry.id   85cd2d5839728e0439309fc35fdfdd40
#
_cell.length_a   1.000
_cell.length_b   1.000
_cell.length_c   1.000
_cell.angle_alpha   90.00
_cell.angle_beta   90.00
_cell.angle_gamma   90.00
#
_symmetry.space_group_name_H-M   'P 1'
#
loop_
_entity.id
_entity.type
_entity.pdbx_description
1 polymer ?
#
loop_
_entity_poly.entity_id
_entity_poly.type
_entity_poly.pdbx_seq_one_letter_code
_entity_poly.pdbx_strand_id
1 'polypeptide(L)'
;WRAAGGDIRMIVCTHSHSDHSPGAAPLQALCVAHGKRPPILGLSSAPTARANSEFTPERELVDGEPLVLTCGTHQHTLRVVHTPGHAANHLCLVLEEDGLLFSGDHILNGSTTVVDPPDGHMTDYLESLDKLLNACEHHHIQFILPAHGYVLGNMWGEPHDARACITHLKAHRLKREAKILAVMQQHPEGSMDDWVKHAYDDVPAMLWPVAKRSLLAHVERLQNL
;
A
#
# COMPACT_ATOMS: atom_id res chain seq x y z
N TRP A 1 10.33 -16.83 11.55
CA TRP A 1 10.57 -17.02 12.97
C TRP A 1 11.98 -17.55 13.25
N ARG A 2 12.39 -18.65 12.62
CA ARG A 2 13.76 -19.22 12.80
C ARG A 2 14.86 -18.24 12.38
N ALA A 3 14.68 -17.54 11.27
CA ALA A 3 15.64 -16.55 10.78
C ALA A 3 15.79 -15.36 11.73
N ALA A 4 14.71 -14.98 12.42
CA ALA A 4 14.72 -13.94 13.47
C ALA A 4 15.23 -14.45 14.83
N GLY A 5 15.80 -15.66 14.92
CA GLY A 5 16.24 -16.24 16.19
C GLY A 5 15.11 -16.44 17.22
N GLY A 6 13.86 -16.40 16.79
CA GLY A 6 12.68 -16.51 17.65
C GLY A 6 12.36 -15.26 18.46
N ASP A 7 13.03 -14.13 18.23
CA ASP A 7 12.81 -12.90 18.98
C ASP A 7 11.91 -11.91 18.23
N ILE A 8 10.67 -12.33 17.97
CA ILE A 8 9.63 -11.47 17.41
C ILE A 8 8.99 -10.67 18.55
N ARG A 9 9.03 -9.34 18.45
CA ARG A 9 8.52 -8.41 19.48
C ARG A 9 7.11 -7.92 19.17
N MET A 10 6.76 -7.83 17.89
CA MET A 10 5.43 -7.44 17.41
C MET A 10 5.21 -8.02 16.03
N ILE A 11 3.96 -8.16 15.62
CA ILE A 11 3.52 -8.52 14.27
C ILE A 11 2.68 -7.34 13.78
N VAL A 12 3.10 -6.69 12.70
CA VAL A 12 2.39 -5.54 12.14
C VAL A 12 1.82 -5.94 10.78
N CYS A 13 0.49 -5.82 10.63
CA CYS A 13 -0.17 -6.01 9.34
C CYS A 13 -0.36 -4.66 8.67
N THR A 14 0.09 -4.54 7.41
CA THR A 14 -0.05 -3.29 6.64
C THR A 14 -1.49 -3.02 6.27
N HIS A 15 -2.26 -4.05 5.97
CA HIS A 15 -3.68 -3.98 5.65
C HIS A 15 -4.34 -5.37 5.73
N SER A 16 -5.64 -5.43 5.53
CA SER A 16 -6.47 -6.61 5.81
C SER A 16 -6.59 -7.63 4.68
N HIS A 17 -6.02 -7.41 3.49
CA HIS A 17 -6.18 -8.34 2.37
C HIS A 17 -5.67 -9.75 2.70
N SER A 18 -6.23 -10.74 1.99
CA SER A 18 -6.10 -12.16 2.30
C SER A 18 -4.67 -12.74 2.18
N ASP A 19 -3.78 -12.06 1.52
CA ASP A 19 -2.36 -12.40 1.39
C ASP A 19 -1.44 -11.65 2.37
N HIS A 20 -2.01 -10.80 3.24
CA HIS A 20 -1.28 -10.02 4.26
C HIS A 20 -1.64 -10.39 5.70
N SER A 21 -2.85 -10.10 6.16
CA SER A 21 -3.22 -10.25 7.56
C SER A 21 -3.42 -11.68 8.07
N PRO A 22 -3.89 -12.68 7.28
CA PRO A 22 -4.19 -14.01 7.81
C PRO A 22 -2.97 -14.77 8.36
N GLY A 23 -1.75 -14.41 7.93
CA GLY A 23 -0.50 -15.00 8.46
C GLY A 23 -0.16 -14.59 9.89
N ALA A 24 -0.78 -13.53 10.43
CA ALA A 24 -0.44 -12.98 11.74
C ALA A 24 -0.76 -13.93 12.91
N ALA A 25 -1.97 -14.47 12.94
CA ALA A 25 -2.39 -15.38 14.02
C ALA A 25 -1.61 -16.71 14.04
N PRO A 26 -1.35 -17.39 12.91
CA PRO A 26 -0.45 -18.55 12.87
C PRO A 26 0.97 -18.23 13.33
N LEU A 27 1.52 -17.08 12.95
CA LEU A 27 2.85 -16.66 13.41
C LEU A 27 2.85 -16.40 14.92
N GLN A 28 1.84 -15.72 15.46
CA GLN A 28 1.70 -15.50 16.89
C GLN A 28 1.61 -16.83 17.64
N ALA A 29 0.79 -17.78 17.16
CA ALA A 29 0.65 -19.11 17.77
C ALA A 29 1.99 -19.86 17.81
N LEU A 30 2.80 -19.76 16.74
CA LEU A 30 4.15 -20.31 16.71
C LEU A 30 5.04 -19.68 17.79
N CYS A 31 4.98 -18.35 17.95
CA CYS A 31 5.73 -17.64 18.99
C CYS A 31 5.29 -18.05 20.38
N VAL A 32 3.98 -18.20 20.62
CA VAL A 32 3.41 -18.65 21.89
C VAL A 32 3.91 -20.06 22.26
N ALA A 33 3.96 -20.99 21.31
CA ALA A 33 4.50 -22.32 21.51
C ALA A 33 5.98 -22.33 21.95
N HIS A 34 6.69 -21.21 21.73
CA HIS A 34 8.09 -21.01 22.12
C HIS A 34 8.25 -19.98 23.27
N GLY A 35 7.18 -19.70 24.00
CA GLY A 35 7.22 -18.92 25.25
C GLY A 35 7.16 -17.40 25.08
N LYS A 36 6.84 -16.89 23.88
CA LYS A 36 6.68 -15.44 23.61
C LYS A 36 5.35 -15.17 22.93
N ARG A 37 4.67 -14.09 23.29
CA ARG A 37 3.42 -13.67 22.67
C ARG A 37 3.54 -12.24 22.13
N PRO A 38 4.07 -12.06 20.90
CA PRO A 38 4.09 -10.76 20.27
C PRO A 38 2.67 -10.27 19.97
N PRO A 39 2.31 -9.01 20.24
CA PRO A 39 1.01 -8.48 19.89
C PRO A 39 0.85 -8.37 18.37
N ILE A 40 -0.37 -8.55 17.88
CA ILE A 40 -0.76 -8.29 16.49
C ILE A 40 -1.28 -6.85 16.41
N LEU A 41 -0.62 -6.04 15.59
CA LEU A 41 -0.86 -4.62 15.42
C LEU A 41 -1.32 -4.32 13.98
N GLY A 42 -2.05 -3.25 13.79
CA GLY A 42 -2.52 -2.78 12.49
C GLY A 42 -3.69 -1.84 12.63
N LEU A 43 -4.50 -1.72 11.59
CA LEU A 43 -5.80 -1.05 11.62
C LEU A 43 -6.90 -2.06 11.33
N SER A 44 -8.03 -1.95 12.01
CA SER A 44 -9.20 -2.79 11.72
C SER A 44 -9.69 -2.58 10.29
N SER A 45 -10.17 -3.65 9.67
CA SER A 45 -10.80 -3.54 8.35
C SER A 45 -12.01 -2.62 8.39
N ALA A 46 -12.19 -1.82 7.35
CA ALA A 46 -13.36 -0.96 7.22
C ALA A 46 -14.63 -1.81 6.99
N PRO A 47 -15.83 -1.27 7.26
CA PRO A 47 -17.09 -1.93 6.89
C PRO A 47 -17.24 -2.22 5.40
N THR A 48 -16.48 -1.52 4.56
CA THR A 48 -16.40 -1.68 3.11
C THR A 48 -15.47 -2.82 2.68
N ALA A 49 -14.67 -3.39 3.60
CA ALA A 49 -13.77 -4.47 3.30
C ALA A 49 -14.51 -5.72 2.81
N ARG A 50 -13.87 -6.48 1.95
CA ARG A 50 -14.43 -7.74 1.44
C ARG A 50 -14.53 -8.78 2.55
N ALA A 51 -15.49 -9.67 2.47
CA ALA A 51 -15.72 -10.73 3.46
C ALA A 51 -14.50 -11.63 3.74
N ASN A 52 -13.58 -11.75 2.78
CA ASN A 52 -12.32 -12.50 2.97
C ASN A 52 -11.14 -11.62 3.40
N SER A 53 -11.40 -10.35 3.73
CA SER A 53 -10.42 -9.36 4.16
C SER A 53 -10.80 -8.76 5.51
N GLU A 54 -11.53 -9.51 6.33
CA GLU A 54 -11.85 -9.10 7.69
C GLU A 54 -10.60 -9.27 8.59
N PHE A 55 -10.26 -8.21 9.31
CA PHE A 55 -9.14 -8.19 10.22
C PHE A 55 -9.40 -7.26 11.39
N THR A 56 -9.13 -7.74 12.59
CA THR A 56 -9.15 -6.94 13.82
C THR A 56 -7.83 -7.19 14.56
N PRO A 57 -6.96 -6.17 14.69
CA PRO A 57 -5.72 -6.30 15.44
C PRO A 57 -6.00 -6.38 16.94
N GLU A 58 -5.02 -6.86 17.72
CA GLU A 58 -5.10 -6.81 19.19
C GLU A 58 -4.93 -5.37 19.71
N ARG A 59 -4.21 -4.53 18.94
CA ARG A 59 -4.06 -3.11 19.20
C ARG A 59 -4.04 -2.36 17.88
N GLU A 60 -4.89 -1.37 17.76
CA GLU A 60 -4.87 -0.44 16.65
C GLU A 60 -3.67 0.51 16.73
N LEU A 61 -3.13 0.82 15.57
CA LEU A 61 -2.07 1.79 15.40
C LEU A 61 -2.67 3.16 15.09
N VAL A 62 -1.93 4.20 15.41
CA VAL A 62 -2.31 5.60 15.11
C VAL A 62 -1.34 6.18 14.10
N ASP A 63 -1.85 7.00 13.17
CA ASP A 63 -1.01 7.73 12.23
C ASP A 63 0.04 8.57 12.94
N GLY A 64 1.29 8.47 12.49
CA GLY A 64 2.43 9.13 13.11
C GLY A 64 2.98 8.44 14.37
N GLU A 65 2.38 7.33 14.83
CA GLU A 65 2.85 6.61 16.02
C GLU A 65 4.24 6.01 15.80
N PRO A 66 5.20 6.19 16.75
CA PRO A 66 6.47 5.49 16.74
C PRO A 66 6.36 4.11 17.42
N LEU A 67 6.74 3.06 16.72
CA LEU A 67 6.96 1.74 17.28
C LEU A 67 8.46 1.57 17.54
N VAL A 68 8.84 1.66 18.80
CA VAL A 68 10.26 1.64 19.20
C VAL A 68 10.69 0.21 19.54
N LEU A 69 11.76 -0.23 18.90
CA LEU A 69 12.42 -1.52 19.14
C LEU A 69 13.82 -1.26 19.70
N THR A 70 14.12 -1.87 20.84
CA THR A 70 15.46 -1.80 21.44
C THR A 70 16.15 -3.15 21.34
N CYS A 71 17.36 -3.18 20.80
CA CYS A 71 18.22 -4.35 20.70
C CYS A 71 19.60 -4.00 21.27
N GLY A 72 19.89 -4.43 22.49
CA GLY A 72 21.10 -4.03 23.21
C GLY A 72 21.15 -2.50 23.43
N THR A 73 22.17 -1.86 22.85
CA THR A 73 22.34 -0.39 22.88
C THR A 73 21.72 0.31 21.69
N HIS A 74 21.21 -0.42 20.70
CA HIS A 74 20.61 0.11 19.48
C HIS A 74 19.11 0.26 19.63
N GLN A 75 18.59 1.36 19.14
CA GLN A 75 17.15 1.62 19.03
C GLN A 75 16.80 1.80 17.57
N HIS A 76 15.66 1.23 17.18
CA HIS A 76 15.07 1.38 15.86
C HIS A 76 13.64 1.87 16.01
N THR A 77 13.27 2.83 15.20
CA THR A 77 11.93 3.43 15.21
C THR A 77 11.21 3.15 13.90
N LEU A 78 10.11 2.42 13.99
CA LEU A 78 9.17 2.25 12.88
C LEU A 78 8.04 3.28 13.03
N ARG A 79 8.01 4.29 12.16
CA ARG A 79 6.96 5.31 12.14
C ARG A 79 5.78 4.81 11.33
N VAL A 80 4.60 4.81 11.93
CA VAL A 80 3.35 4.46 11.26
C VAL A 80 2.91 5.61 10.37
N VAL A 81 2.58 5.32 9.12
CA VAL A 81 1.99 6.28 8.17
C VAL A 81 0.71 5.66 7.64
N HIS A 82 -0.46 6.17 8.04
CA HIS A 82 -1.75 5.73 7.51
C HIS A 82 -1.87 6.20 6.07
N THR A 83 -2.05 5.27 5.15
CA THR A 83 -2.06 5.48 3.69
C THR A 83 -3.26 4.78 3.06
N PRO A 84 -4.49 5.26 3.32
CA PRO A 84 -5.68 4.69 2.71
C PRO A 84 -5.66 4.83 1.18
N GLY A 85 -6.48 4.04 0.51
CA GLY A 85 -6.69 4.13 -0.94
C GLY A 85 -6.57 2.82 -1.68
N HIS A 86 -5.56 1.98 -1.41
CA HIS A 86 -5.56 0.57 -1.85
C HIS A 86 -6.55 -0.25 -1.02
N ALA A 87 -6.50 -0.08 0.27
CA ALA A 87 -7.48 -0.50 1.27
C ALA A 87 -7.68 0.65 2.26
N ALA A 88 -8.86 0.78 2.85
CA ALA A 88 -9.15 1.87 3.78
C ALA A 88 -8.28 1.78 5.06
N ASN A 89 -7.90 0.58 5.47
CA ASN A 89 -7.06 0.32 6.64
C ASN A 89 -5.57 0.16 6.32
N HIS A 90 -5.13 0.61 5.14
CA HIS A 90 -3.73 0.44 4.75
C HIS A 90 -2.81 1.39 5.51
N LEU A 91 -1.65 0.89 5.93
CA LEU A 91 -0.56 1.66 6.50
C LEU A 91 0.79 1.28 5.88
N CYS A 92 1.69 2.26 5.82
CA CYS A 92 3.10 2.08 5.56
C CYS A 92 3.88 2.23 6.87
N LEU A 93 5.13 1.75 6.88
CA LEU A 93 6.04 1.92 8.02
C LEU A 93 7.36 2.53 7.53
N VAL A 94 7.84 3.55 8.20
CA VAL A 94 9.16 4.14 7.94
C VAL A 94 10.13 3.68 9.02
N LEU A 95 11.20 2.98 8.65
CA LEU A 95 12.33 2.72 9.53
C LEU A 95 13.24 3.96 9.47
N GLU A 96 13.14 4.80 10.51
CA GLU A 96 13.69 6.15 10.50
C GLU A 96 15.23 6.17 10.41
N GLU A 97 15.91 5.30 11.15
CA GLU A 97 17.37 5.29 11.23
C GLU A 97 18.05 4.84 9.92
N ASP A 98 17.34 4.04 9.12
CA ASP A 98 17.87 3.48 7.87
C ASP A 98 17.28 4.14 6.60
N GLY A 99 16.32 5.04 6.74
CA GLY A 99 15.64 5.69 5.61
C GLY A 99 14.90 4.70 4.70
N LEU A 100 14.24 3.69 5.29
CA LEU A 100 13.51 2.65 4.58
C LEU A 100 12.00 2.83 4.74
N LEU A 101 11.25 2.68 3.62
CA LEU A 101 9.80 2.68 3.61
C LEU A 101 9.29 1.27 3.29
N PHE A 102 8.63 0.63 4.23
CA PHE A 102 7.81 -0.56 3.98
C PHE A 102 6.45 -0.09 3.47
N SER A 103 6.22 -0.24 2.18
CA SER A 103 5.06 0.37 1.51
C SER A 103 3.82 -0.51 1.46
N GLY A 104 3.88 -1.76 1.95
CA GLY A 104 2.79 -2.70 1.75
C GLY A 104 2.39 -2.78 0.27
N ASP A 105 1.10 -2.65 0.01
CA ASP A 105 0.56 -2.63 -1.35
C ASP A 105 0.24 -1.22 -1.89
N HIS A 106 0.60 -0.18 -1.15
CA HIS A 106 0.41 1.19 -1.64
C HIS A 106 1.34 1.51 -2.81
N ILE A 107 2.59 1.04 -2.75
CA ILE A 107 3.58 1.16 -3.83
C ILE A 107 4.13 -0.23 -4.09
N LEU A 108 4.03 -0.69 -5.35
CA LEU A 108 4.55 -1.97 -5.81
C LEU A 108 5.65 -1.76 -6.85
N ASN A 109 6.45 -2.79 -7.10
CA ASN A 109 7.40 -2.83 -8.20
C ASN A 109 7.05 -3.98 -9.16
N GLY A 110 7.12 -3.70 -10.47
CA GLY A 110 6.78 -4.67 -11.52
C GLY A 110 5.29 -4.81 -11.80
N SER A 111 4.44 -4.19 -10.98
CA SER A 111 2.99 -4.11 -11.20
C SER A 111 2.43 -2.79 -10.66
N THR A 112 1.22 -2.45 -11.09
CA THR A 112 0.50 -1.28 -10.60
C THR A 112 -0.50 -1.73 -9.54
N THR A 113 -0.48 -1.09 -8.37
CA THR A 113 -1.44 -1.32 -7.29
C THR A 113 -2.88 -1.24 -7.80
N VAL A 114 -3.71 -2.18 -7.44
CA VAL A 114 -5.14 -2.13 -7.75
C VAL A 114 -5.84 -1.26 -6.70
N VAL A 115 -6.62 -0.29 -7.15
CA VAL A 115 -7.54 0.47 -6.30
C VAL A 115 -8.94 0.00 -6.67
N ASP A 116 -9.64 -0.64 -5.74
CA ASP A 116 -10.86 -1.38 -6.01
C ASP A 116 -11.99 -1.00 -5.04
N PRO A 117 -12.93 -0.14 -5.47
CA PRO A 117 -14.08 0.23 -4.64
C PRO A 117 -14.92 -1.00 -4.23
N PRO A 118 -15.60 -0.94 -3.09
CA PRO A 118 -15.76 0.22 -2.20
C PRO A 118 -14.66 0.40 -1.13
N ASP A 119 -13.76 -0.56 -0.94
CA ASP A 119 -12.68 -0.46 0.05
C ASP A 119 -11.52 0.41 -0.45
N GLY A 120 -11.18 0.27 -1.75
CA GLY A 120 -10.21 1.14 -2.42
C GLY A 120 -10.82 2.47 -2.86
N HIS A 121 -10.06 3.58 -2.71
CA HIS A 121 -10.51 4.92 -3.06
C HIS A 121 -9.40 5.73 -3.73
N MET A 122 -9.64 6.22 -4.98
CA MET A 122 -8.56 6.82 -5.78
C MET A 122 -8.10 8.18 -5.25
N THR A 123 -8.99 8.99 -4.67
CA THR A 123 -8.60 10.27 -4.07
C THR A 123 -7.68 10.02 -2.89
N ASP A 124 -8.07 9.15 -1.96
CA ASP A 124 -7.25 8.81 -0.79
C ASP A 124 -5.91 8.21 -1.19
N TYR A 125 -5.90 7.39 -2.25
CA TYR A 125 -4.67 6.81 -2.80
C TYR A 125 -3.68 7.88 -3.27
N LEU A 126 -4.17 8.89 -4.02
CA LEU A 126 -3.34 9.98 -4.52
C LEU A 126 -2.88 10.93 -3.40
N GLU A 127 -3.74 11.20 -2.42
CA GLU A 127 -3.39 11.99 -1.22
C GLU A 127 -2.37 11.26 -0.35
N SER A 128 -2.49 9.94 -0.23
CA SER A 128 -1.51 9.11 0.47
C SER A 128 -0.15 9.11 -0.22
N LEU A 129 -0.09 9.17 -1.56
CA LEU A 129 1.17 9.36 -2.29
C LEU A 129 1.80 10.72 -1.96
N ASP A 130 1.01 11.81 -1.84
CA ASP A 130 1.52 13.12 -1.41
C ASP A 130 2.07 13.08 0.02
N LYS A 131 1.36 12.39 0.90
CA LYS A 131 1.81 12.17 2.28
C LYS A 131 3.14 11.42 2.32
N LEU A 132 3.31 10.40 1.49
CA LEU A 132 4.56 9.65 1.38
C LEU A 132 5.69 10.48 0.76
N LEU A 133 5.42 11.39 -0.18
CA LEU A 133 6.41 12.35 -0.69
C LEU A 133 6.94 13.26 0.43
N ASN A 134 6.04 13.75 1.29
CA ASN A 134 6.43 14.55 2.47
C ASN A 134 7.23 13.70 3.47
N ALA A 135 6.84 12.44 3.68
CA ALA A 135 7.58 11.52 4.54
C ALA A 135 8.99 11.24 4.00
N CYS A 136 9.17 11.14 2.67
CA CYS A 136 10.50 10.99 2.06
C CYS A 136 11.43 12.15 2.40
N GLU A 137 10.93 13.37 2.41
CA GLU A 137 11.73 14.55 2.80
C GLU A 137 12.03 14.56 4.29
N HIS A 138 11.02 14.30 5.12
CA HIS A 138 11.14 14.41 6.58
C HIS A 138 12.03 13.33 7.18
N HIS A 139 11.93 12.10 6.70
CA HIS A 139 12.67 10.94 7.21
C HIS A 139 13.83 10.50 6.30
N HIS A 140 14.18 11.30 5.28
CA HIS A 140 15.28 11.00 4.34
C HIS A 140 15.19 9.59 3.73
N ILE A 141 13.97 9.17 3.33
CA ILE A 141 13.73 7.85 2.78
C ILE A 141 14.45 7.69 1.44
N GLN A 142 15.30 6.67 1.35
CA GLN A 142 16.09 6.36 0.15
C GLN A 142 15.56 5.14 -0.59
N PHE A 143 14.97 4.17 0.13
CA PHE A 143 14.51 2.91 -0.44
C PHE A 143 13.08 2.61 -0.03
N ILE A 144 12.34 1.98 -0.96
CA ILE A 144 10.99 1.46 -0.73
C ILE A 144 11.04 -0.05 -0.82
N LEU A 145 10.52 -0.71 0.20
CA LEU A 145 10.37 -2.16 0.29
C LEU A 145 8.88 -2.51 0.12
N PRO A 146 8.45 -2.84 -1.10
CA PRO A 146 7.07 -3.22 -1.35
C PRO A 146 6.76 -4.62 -0.85
N ALA A 147 5.47 -4.93 -0.62
CA ALA A 147 5.07 -6.29 -0.30
C ALA A 147 5.19 -7.23 -1.52
N HIS A 148 5.02 -6.71 -2.72
CA HIS A 148 5.19 -7.46 -3.98
C HIS A 148 6.18 -6.77 -4.91
N GLY A 149 7.06 -7.55 -5.53
CA GLY A 149 8.10 -7.08 -6.45
C GLY A 149 9.46 -6.91 -5.77
N TYR A 150 10.27 -5.99 -6.31
CA TYR A 150 11.63 -5.74 -5.86
C TYR A 150 11.74 -4.38 -5.15
N VAL A 151 12.81 -4.20 -4.38
CA VAL A 151 13.14 -2.92 -3.74
C VAL A 151 13.23 -1.81 -4.79
N LEU A 152 12.65 -0.65 -4.49
CA LEU A 152 12.74 0.58 -5.27
C LEU A 152 13.67 1.56 -4.54
N GLY A 153 14.40 2.39 -5.31
CA GLY A 153 15.35 3.35 -4.78
C GLY A 153 16.67 3.30 -5.53
N ASN A 154 17.66 4.04 -5.04
CA ASN A 154 18.97 4.16 -5.67
C ASN A 154 19.81 2.87 -5.52
N MET A 155 19.30 1.77 -6.06
CA MET A 155 20.05 0.52 -6.19
C MET A 155 20.87 0.57 -7.49
N TRP A 156 22.16 0.30 -7.41
CA TRP A 156 23.05 0.18 -8.58
C TRP A 156 23.35 1.47 -9.34
N GLY A 157 23.18 2.65 -8.68
CA GLY A 157 23.50 3.93 -9.32
C GLY A 157 22.44 4.43 -10.31
N GLU A 158 21.25 3.84 -10.31
CA GLU A 158 20.10 4.37 -11.04
C GLU A 158 19.64 5.70 -10.41
N PRO A 159 19.25 6.70 -11.22
CA PRO A 159 18.92 8.03 -10.72
C PRO A 159 17.53 8.13 -10.05
N HIS A 160 16.97 7.02 -9.62
CA HIS A 160 15.63 6.96 -9.05
C HIS A 160 15.69 6.71 -7.55
N ASP A 161 15.73 7.79 -6.77
CA ASP A 161 15.47 7.72 -5.34
C ASP A 161 14.00 7.39 -5.04
N ALA A 162 13.69 7.10 -3.79
CA ALA A 162 12.33 6.75 -3.36
C ALA A 162 11.30 7.83 -3.76
N ARG A 163 11.67 9.11 -3.63
CA ARG A 163 10.82 10.25 -4.00
C ARG A 163 10.53 10.27 -5.51
N ALA A 164 11.53 10.05 -6.34
CA ALA A 164 11.35 9.98 -7.79
C ALA A 164 10.41 8.82 -8.19
N CYS A 165 10.54 7.65 -7.54
CA CYS A 165 9.64 6.51 -7.75
C CYS A 165 8.18 6.87 -7.43
N ILE A 166 7.92 7.52 -6.29
CA ILE A 166 6.57 7.95 -5.89
C ILE A 166 6.01 9.00 -6.85
N THR A 167 6.83 9.99 -7.22
CA THR A 167 6.46 11.05 -8.16
C THR A 167 6.07 10.45 -9.52
N HIS A 168 6.86 9.49 -10.01
CA HIS A 168 6.59 8.80 -11.27
C HIS A 168 5.27 8.00 -11.19
N LEU A 169 5.06 7.26 -10.11
CA LEU A 169 3.83 6.50 -9.88
C LEU A 169 2.61 7.42 -9.85
N LYS A 170 2.67 8.55 -9.13
CA LYS A 170 1.58 9.53 -9.10
C LYS A 170 1.30 10.11 -10.48
N ALA A 171 2.33 10.52 -11.21
CA ALA A 171 2.20 11.02 -12.57
C ALA A 171 1.56 9.98 -13.52
N HIS A 172 1.94 8.71 -13.41
CA HIS A 172 1.34 7.61 -14.15
C HIS A 172 -0.17 7.50 -13.86
N ARG A 173 -0.59 7.58 -12.59
CA ARG A 173 -2.01 7.56 -12.19
C ARG A 173 -2.79 8.72 -12.79
N LEU A 174 -2.29 9.94 -12.67
CA LEU A 174 -2.93 11.13 -13.21
C LEU A 174 -2.99 11.14 -14.74
N LYS A 175 -1.98 10.61 -15.40
CA LYS A 175 -2.00 10.40 -16.86
C LYS A 175 -3.09 9.40 -17.26
N ARG A 176 -3.26 8.31 -16.51
CA ARG A 176 -4.35 7.34 -16.73
C ARG A 176 -5.71 8.00 -16.53
N GLU A 177 -5.87 8.78 -15.47
CA GLU A 177 -7.11 9.51 -15.19
C GLU A 177 -7.48 10.48 -16.31
N ALA A 178 -6.53 11.25 -16.83
CA ALA A 178 -6.76 12.14 -17.96
C ALA A 178 -7.21 11.37 -19.21
N LYS A 179 -6.64 10.19 -19.46
CA LYS A 179 -7.07 9.33 -20.59
C LYS A 179 -8.48 8.79 -20.38
N ILE A 180 -8.82 8.38 -19.15
CA ILE A 180 -10.18 7.94 -18.82
C ILE A 180 -11.19 9.06 -19.04
N LEU A 181 -10.91 10.26 -18.56
CA LEU A 181 -11.77 11.42 -18.74
C LEU A 181 -12.01 11.71 -20.25
N ALA A 182 -10.97 11.68 -21.07
CA ALA A 182 -11.09 11.86 -22.50
C ALA A 182 -11.97 10.79 -23.17
N VAL A 183 -11.83 9.53 -22.75
CA VAL A 183 -12.65 8.41 -23.23
C VAL A 183 -14.12 8.59 -22.83
N MET A 184 -14.39 8.98 -21.58
CA MET A 184 -15.76 9.25 -21.11
C MET A 184 -16.41 10.40 -21.90
N GLN A 185 -15.66 11.45 -22.24
CA GLN A 185 -16.14 12.57 -23.06
C GLN A 185 -16.44 12.16 -24.51
N GLN A 186 -15.62 11.27 -25.08
CA GLN A 186 -15.81 10.78 -26.45
C GLN A 186 -16.93 9.73 -26.56
N HIS A 187 -17.18 9.00 -25.47
CA HIS A 187 -18.16 7.92 -25.38
C HIS A 187 -19.07 8.09 -24.16
N PRO A 188 -19.89 9.16 -24.11
CA PRO A 188 -20.67 9.50 -22.91
C PRO A 188 -21.70 8.43 -22.52
N GLU A 189 -22.20 7.68 -23.51
CA GLU A 189 -23.13 6.54 -23.31
C GLU A 189 -22.41 5.20 -23.19
N GLY A 190 -21.07 5.21 -23.15
CA GLY A 190 -20.25 4.01 -23.08
C GLY A 190 -20.38 3.31 -21.72
N SER A 191 -20.33 1.98 -21.73
CA SER A 191 -20.23 1.17 -20.53
C SER A 191 -18.78 1.11 -20.00
N MET A 192 -18.62 0.61 -18.77
CA MET A 192 -17.30 0.31 -18.22
C MET A 192 -16.48 -0.66 -19.09
N ASP A 193 -17.18 -1.58 -19.80
CA ASP A 193 -16.56 -2.51 -20.75
C ASP A 193 -16.11 -1.82 -22.05
N ASP A 194 -16.75 -0.75 -22.41
CA ASP A 194 -16.32 0.05 -23.57
C ASP A 194 -15.18 0.99 -23.17
N TRP A 195 -15.29 1.67 -22.05
CA TRP A 195 -14.25 2.58 -21.58
C TRP A 195 -12.92 1.90 -21.30
N VAL A 196 -12.92 0.67 -20.74
CA VAL A 196 -11.67 -0.04 -20.46
C VAL A 196 -10.88 -0.35 -21.72
N LYS A 197 -11.55 -0.68 -22.83
CA LYS A 197 -10.89 -0.99 -24.12
C LYS A 197 -10.10 0.20 -24.67
N HIS A 198 -10.61 1.42 -24.46
CA HIS A 198 -9.99 2.64 -24.95
C HIS A 198 -9.02 3.27 -23.95
N ALA A 199 -9.35 3.24 -22.66
CA ALA A 199 -8.53 3.82 -21.60
C ALA A 199 -7.32 2.94 -21.24
N TYR A 200 -7.38 1.63 -21.51
CA TYR A 200 -6.33 0.64 -21.23
C TYR A 200 -5.92 -0.13 -22.50
N ASP A 201 -5.88 0.54 -23.66
CA ASP A 201 -5.45 -0.02 -24.94
C ASP A 201 -3.96 -0.43 -24.95
N ASP A 202 -3.16 0.10 -24.02
CA ASP A 202 -1.77 -0.23 -23.74
C ASP A 202 -1.61 -1.42 -22.79
N VAL A 203 -2.73 -2.03 -22.33
CA VAL A 203 -2.73 -3.19 -21.40
C VAL A 203 -3.32 -4.39 -22.14
N PRO A 204 -2.70 -5.59 -22.03
CA PRO A 204 -3.24 -6.80 -22.62
C PRO A 204 -4.70 -7.05 -22.21
N ALA A 205 -5.57 -7.40 -23.17
CA ALA A 205 -7.01 -7.55 -22.95
C ALA A 205 -7.37 -8.55 -21.83
N MET A 206 -6.55 -9.56 -21.62
CA MET A 206 -6.73 -10.52 -20.54
C MET A 206 -6.65 -9.87 -19.14
N LEU A 207 -6.04 -8.69 -18.99
CA LEU A 207 -5.95 -7.93 -17.74
C LEU A 207 -7.06 -6.88 -17.58
N TRP A 208 -7.90 -6.64 -18.60
CA TRP A 208 -8.99 -5.66 -18.49
C TRP A 208 -9.98 -5.93 -17.34
N PRO A 209 -10.31 -7.18 -16.95
CA PRO A 209 -11.14 -7.41 -15.77
C PRO A 209 -10.55 -6.82 -14.47
N VAL A 210 -9.22 -6.86 -14.32
CA VAL A 210 -8.52 -6.25 -13.19
C VAL A 210 -8.41 -4.72 -13.37
N ALA A 211 -8.10 -4.26 -14.59
CA ALA A 211 -8.01 -2.85 -14.91
C ALA A 211 -9.34 -2.10 -14.69
N LYS A 212 -10.49 -2.75 -14.92
CA LYS A 212 -11.81 -2.16 -14.65
C LYS A 212 -12.04 -1.78 -13.19
N ARG A 213 -11.40 -2.44 -12.25
CA ARG A 213 -11.48 -2.08 -10.83
C ARG A 213 -10.88 -0.69 -10.60
N SER A 214 -9.67 -0.47 -11.09
CA SER A 214 -9.02 0.85 -11.01
C SER A 214 -9.69 1.89 -11.93
N LEU A 215 -10.27 1.48 -13.07
CA LEU A 215 -11.10 2.34 -13.91
C LEU A 215 -12.29 2.87 -13.10
N LEU A 216 -13.03 2.00 -12.39
CA LEU A 216 -14.15 2.40 -11.55
C LEU A 216 -13.72 3.42 -10.49
N ALA A 217 -12.60 3.18 -9.80
CA ALA A 217 -12.10 4.12 -8.80
C ALA A 217 -11.76 5.51 -9.39
N HIS A 218 -11.21 5.56 -10.61
CA HIS A 218 -10.98 6.83 -11.31
C HIS A 218 -12.29 7.50 -11.74
N VAL A 219 -13.27 6.72 -12.24
CA VAL A 219 -14.58 7.26 -12.64
C VAL A 219 -15.30 7.87 -11.44
N GLU A 220 -15.35 7.16 -10.31
CA GLU A 220 -15.95 7.67 -9.07
C GLU A 220 -15.28 8.98 -8.62
N ARG A 221 -13.95 9.03 -8.67
CA ARG A 221 -13.22 10.25 -8.35
C ARG A 221 -13.57 11.41 -9.30
N LEU A 222 -13.58 11.17 -10.61
CA LEU A 222 -13.89 12.18 -11.62
C LEU A 222 -15.33 12.71 -11.52
N GLN A 223 -16.26 11.90 -11.03
CA GLN A 223 -17.65 12.32 -10.81
C GLN A 223 -17.85 13.16 -9.54
N ASN A 224 -16.86 13.14 -8.63
CA ASN A 224 -16.89 13.85 -7.36
C ASN A 224 -15.94 15.07 -7.32
N LEU A 225 -15.29 15.42 -8.45
CA LEU A 225 -14.49 16.63 -8.63
C LEU A 225 -15.37 17.79 -9.12
#